data_b67af43041461d2fc70185a3ecd6294f
#
_entry.id   b67af43041461d2fc70185a3ecd6294f
#
_cell.length_a   1.000
_cell.length_b   1.000
_cell.length_c   1.000
_cell.angle_alpha   90.00
_cell.angle_beta   90.00
_cell.angle_gamma   90.00
#
_symmetry.space_group_name_H-M   'P 1'
#
loop_
_entity.id
_entity.type
_entity.pdbx_description
1 polymer ?
#
loop_
_entity_poly.entity_id
_entity_poly.type
_entity_poly.pdbx_seq_one_letter_code
_entity_poly.pdbx_strand_id
1 'polypeptide(L)'
;MQTVVLVTGGASGLGNVIAEHFAALGQQVILSASTLAKAEAAIAKSPNGHNMVALKLDISVEADFHQAVASIEQQFGRLDVLINNATVTKATPVLEISAADFDWVTQVNQRGTFQACQIIGKYMASKGTGRIVNMASLAGQNGGTATGAHYAASKGAIVTLTKIFAREFAAQGVTVNAIAPGPMESPIVHSVVSDEKMAQFIQNIPVKALGSMEFIAQTCALLASSSAGFVTGATWDINGGIYMR
;
A
#
# COMPACT_ATOMS: atom_id res chain seq x y z
N MET A 1 -11.87 -18.61 -12.26
CA MET A 1 -12.41 -17.24 -12.17
C MET A 1 -11.23 -16.29 -12.03
N GLN A 2 -11.30 -15.11 -12.61
CA GLN A 2 -10.27 -14.09 -12.52
C GLN A 2 -10.21 -13.52 -11.10
N THR A 3 -9.01 -13.32 -10.56
CA THR A 3 -8.81 -12.71 -9.24
C THR A 3 -9.16 -11.21 -9.30
N VAL A 4 -9.90 -10.71 -8.32
CA VAL A 4 -10.27 -9.29 -8.19
C VAL A 4 -9.38 -8.61 -7.14
N VAL A 5 -8.66 -7.58 -7.55
CA VAL A 5 -7.64 -6.88 -6.77
C VAL A 5 -8.01 -5.40 -6.62
N LEU A 6 -8.15 -4.92 -5.40
CA LEU A 6 -8.29 -3.50 -5.10
C LEU A 6 -6.94 -2.91 -4.70
N VAL A 7 -6.49 -1.88 -5.41
CA VAL A 7 -5.27 -1.12 -5.08
C VAL A 7 -5.65 0.30 -4.66
N THR A 8 -5.46 0.65 -3.39
CA THR A 8 -5.70 2.01 -2.92
C THR A 8 -4.55 2.94 -3.32
N GLY A 9 -4.88 4.15 -3.80
CA GLY A 9 -3.88 5.09 -4.31
C GLY A 9 -3.16 4.56 -5.57
N GLY A 10 -3.87 3.80 -6.41
CA GLY A 10 -3.34 3.15 -7.60
C GLY A 10 -3.02 4.09 -8.77
N ALA A 11 -3.38 5.37 -8.69
CA ALA A 11 -3.25 6.29 -9.83
C ALA A 11 -1.83 6.85 -10.03
N SER A 12 -0.88 6.60 -9.14
CA SER A 12 0.49 7.14 -9.25
C SER A 12 1.51 6.34 -8.45
N GLY A 13 2.79 6.57 -8.73
CA GLY A 13 3.92 6.03 -7.96
C GLY A 13 3.86 4.51 -7.79
N LEU A 14 4.20 4.03 -6.60
CA LEU A 14 4.23 2.60 -6.29
C LEU A 14 2.85 1.93 -6.49
N GLY A 15 1.76 2.62 -6.15
CA GLY A 15 0.40 2.07 -6.34
C GLY A 15 0.09 1.78 -7.80
N ASN A 16 0.55 2.64 -8.71
CA ASN A 16 0.38 2.42 -10.15
C ASN A 16 1.21 1.24 -10.65
N VAL A 17 2.47 1.13 -10.22
CA VAL A 17 3.34 -0.02 -10.56
C VAL A 17 2.72 -1.34 -10.07
N ILE A 18 2.16 -1.35 -8.86
CA ILE A 18 1.44 -2.52 -8.32
C ILE A 18 0.21 -2.85 -9.17
N ALA A 19 -0.62 -1.85 -9.48
CA ALA A 19 -1.82 -2.04 -10.29
C ALA A 19 -1.49 -2.59 -11.69
N GLU A 20 -0.47 -2.04 -12.36
CA GLU A 20 0.03 -2.51 -13.65
C GLU A 20 0.53 -3.96 -13.58
N HIS A 21 1.26 -4.30 -12.53
CA HIS A 21 1.77 -5.66 -12.35
C HIS A 21 0.63 -6.69 -12.26
N PHE A 22 -0.37 -6.44 -11.43
CA PHE A 22 -1.52 -7.33 -11.31
C PHE A 22 -2.35 -7.41 -12.62
N ALA A 23 -2.53 -6.28 -13.32
CA ALA A 23 -3.23 -6.25 -14.60
C ALA A 23 -2.47 -7.01 -15.70
N ALA A 24 -1.13 -6.91 -15.73
CA ALA A 24 -0.28 -7.67 -16.64
C ALA A 24 -0.32 -9.19 -16.39
N LEU A 25 -0.62 -9.61 -15.15
CA LEU A 25 -0.89 -11.01 -14.80
C LEU A 25 -2.30 -11.46 -15.22
N GLY A 26 -3.07 -10.63 -15.92
CA GLY A 26 -4.42 -10.92 -16.37
C GLY A 26 -5.48 -10.87 -15.27
N GLN A 27 -5.20 -10.22 -14.13
CA GLN A 27 -6.14 -10.09 -13.03
C GLN A 27 -7.02 -8.85 -13.20
N GLN A 28 -8.23 -8.89 -12.65
CA GLN A 28 -9.14 -7.75 -12.65
C GLN A 28 -8.70 -6.77 -11.56
N VAL A 29 -8.20 -5.60 -11.93
CA VAL A 29 -7.71 -4.58 -11.00
C VAL A 29 -8.74 -3.47 -10.85
N ILE A 30 -9.10 -3.17 -9.60
CA ILE A 30 -9.86 -1.99 -9.23
C ILE A 30 -8.84 -0.97 -8.78
N LEU A 31 -8.54 -0.02 -9.66
CA LEU A 31 -7.60 1.06 -9.41
C LEU A 31 -8.33 2.21 -8.73
N SER A 32 -8.04 2.46 -7.44
CA SER A 32 -8.71 3.55 -6.74
C SER A 32 -7.83 4.77 -6.52
N ALA A 33 -8.49 5.91 -6.49
CA ALA A 33 -7.89 7.21 -6.16
C ALA A 33 -8.92 8.08 -5.41
N SER A 34 -8.46 9.18 -4.80
CA SER A 34 -9.33 10.13 -4.07
C SER A 34 -10.37 10.81 -4.97
N THR A 35 -10.15 10.84 -6.29
CA THR A 35 -11.14 11.29 -7.29
C THR A 35 -11.21 10.28 -8.43
N LEU A 36 -12.41 10.08 -9.00
CA LEU A 36 -12.61 9.18 -10.13
C LEU A 36 -11.74 9.58 -11.33
N ALA A 37 -11.68 10.86 -11.64
CA ALA A 37 -10.89 11.38 -12.76
C ALA A 37 -9.40 11.02 -12.70
N LYS A 38 -8.79 10.98 -11.48
CA LYS A 38 -7.40 10.53 -11.33
C LYS A 38 -7.24 9.04 -11.66
N ALA A 39 -8.18 8.21 -11.24
CA ALA A 39 -8.16 6.78 -11.53
C ALA A 39 -8.34 6.52 -13.03
N GLU A 40 -9.33 7.16 -13.66
CA GLU A 40 -9.58 7.07 -15.10
C GLU A 40 -8.37 7.53 -15.94
N ALA A 41 -7.76 8.66 -15.57
CA ALA A 41 -6.58 9.18 -16.27
C ALA A 41 -5.35 8.25 -16.16
N ALA A 42 -5.21 7.52 -15.06
CA ALA A 42 -4.15 6.51 -14.92
C ALA A 42 -4.45 5.29 -15.81
N ILE A 43 -5.67 4.78 -15.79
CA ILE A 43 -6.08 3.63 -16.61
C ILE A 43 -5.95 3.93 -18.10
N ALA A 44 -6.32 5.15 -18.54
CA ALA A 44 -6.21 5.56 -19.95
C ALA A 44 -4.77 5.53 -20.50
N LYS A 45 -3.77 5.62 -19.63
CA LYS A 45 -2.34 5.55 -19.99
C LYS A 45 -1.77 4.13 -19.88
N SER A 46 -2.50 3.21 -19.28
CA SER A 46 -2.05 1.86 -19.01
C SER A 46 -2.12 0.98 -20.28
N PRO A 47 -1.06 0.24 -20.61
CA PRO A 47 -1.12 -0.79 -21.65
C PRO A 47 -2.05 -1.95 -21.26
N ASN A 48 -2.32 -2.13 -19.97
CA ASN A 48 -3.17 -3.18 -19.41
C ASN A 48 -4.53 -2.65 -18.94
N GLY A 49 -4.92 -1.44 -19.36
CA GLY A 49 -6.14 -0.76 -18.91
C GLY A 49 -7.43 -1.57 -19.13
N HIS A 50 -7.43 -2.51 -20.09
CA HIS A 50 -8.56 -3.42 -20.35
C HIS A 50 -8.84 -4.39 -19.16
N ASN A 51 -7.87 -4.62 -18.29
CA ASN A 51 -8.01 -5.39 -17.06
C ASN A 51 -8.26 -4.50 -15.83
N MET A 52 -8.51 -3.20 -16.03
CA MET A 52 -8.65 -2.24 -14.93
C MET A 52 -10.02 -1.56 -14.94
N VAL A 53 -10.51 -1.24 -13.73
CA VAL A 53 -11.70 -0.43 -13.50
C VAL A 53 -11.36 0.68 -12.52
N ALA A 54 -11.80 1.91 -12.83
CA ALA A 54 -11.60 3.07 -11.96
C ALA A 54 -12.60 3.07 -10.81
N LEU A 55 -12.12 3.41 -9.61
CA LEU A 55 -12.96 3.58 -8.42
C LEU A 55 -12.56 4.86 -7.68
N LYS A 56 -13.55 5.71 -7.33
CA LYS A 56 -13.33 6.79 -6.37
C LYS A 56 -13.32 6.20 -4.96
N LEU A 57 -12.20 6.38 -4.24
CA LEU A 57 -12.07 5.98 -2.85
C LEU A 57 -11.08 6.93 -2.15
N ASP A 58 -11.61 7.84 -1.35
CA ASP A 58 -10.83 8.61 -0.40
C ASP A 58 -10.71 7.82 0.90
N ILE A 59 -9.51 7.33 1.20
CA ILE A 59 -9.28 6.48 2.37
C ILE A 59 -9.42 7.20 3.71
N SER A 60 -9.57 8.53 3.70
CA SER A 60 -9.89 9.31 4.91
C SER A 60 -11.39 9.33 5.24
N VAL A 61 -12.24 8.83 4.32
CA VAL A 61 -13.71 8.85 4.40
C VAL A 61 -14.25 7.43 4.53
N GLU A 62 -14.81 7.09 5.70
CA GLU A 62 -15.33 5.76 5.98
C GLU A 62 -16.44 5.32 5.01
N ALA A 63 -17.35 6.24 4.67
CA ALA A 63 -18.45 5.96 3.74
C ALA A 63 -17.98 5.49 2.36
N ASP A 64 -16.80 5.97 1.91
CA ASP A 64 -16.24 5.54 0.62
C ASP A 64 -15.86 4.05 0.62
N PHE A 65 -15.42 3.49 1.74
CA PHE A 65 -15.14 2.05 1.85
C PHE A 65 -16.41 1.21 1.75
N HIS A 66 -17.49 1.63 2.38
CA HIS A 66 -18.78 0.92 2.28
C HIS A 66 -19.32 0.97 0.86
N GLN A 67 -19.24 2.12 0.19
CA GLN A 67 -19.64 2.27 -1.21
C GLN A 67 -18.75 1.41 -2.14
N ALA A 68 -17.44 1.37 -1.88
CA ALA A 68 -16.50 0.56 -2.63
C ALA A 68 -16.86 -0.93 -2.53
N VAL A 69 -17.09 -1.46 -1.32
CA VAL A 69 -17.50 -2.86 -1.12
C VAL A 69 -18.81 -3.15 -1.84
N ALA A 70 -19.82 -2.29 -1.74
CA ALA A 70 -21.12 -2.48 -2.41
C ALA A 70 -20.98 -2.50 -3.94
N SER A 71 -20.19 -1.57 -4.50
CA SER A 71 -19.94 -1.51 -5.95
C SER A 71 -19.18 -2.73 -6.44
N ILE A 72 -18.16 -3.18 -5.71
CA ILE A 72 -17.36 -4.37 -6.04
C ILE A 72 -18.20 -5.63 -5.97
N GLU A 73 -19.02 -5.78 -4.93
CA GLU A 73 -19.93 -6.91 -4.81
C GLU A 73 -20.93 -6.94 -5.96
N GLN A 74 -21.52 -5.81 -6.31
CA GLN A 74 -22.47 -5.72 -7.42
C GLN A 74 -21.84 -6.07 -8.77
N GLN A 75 -20.61 -5.61 -9.02
CA GLN A 75 -19.96 -5.76 -10.33
C GLN A 75 -19.25 -7.10 -10.51
N PHE A 76 -18.62 -7.62 -9.44
CA PHE A 76 -17.73 -8.79 -9.52
C PHE A 76 -18.17 -9.94 -8.61
N GLY A 77 -19.04 -9.72 -7.62
CA GLY A 77 -19.47 -10.71 -6.64
C GLY A 77 -18.39 -11.16 -5.65
N ARG A 78 -17.18 -10.59 -5.75
CA ARG A 78 -16.00 -10.96 -4.95
C ARG A 78 -14.95 -9.86 -4.91
N LEU A 79 -14.14 -9.88 -3.86
CA LEU A 79 -12.87 -9.15 -3.75
C LEU A 79 -11.86 -10.08 -3.09
N ASP A 80 -10.79 -10.43 -3.79
CA ASP A 80 -9.81 -11.42 -3.34
C ASP A 80 -8.60 -10.80 -2.68
N VAL A 81 -8.17 -9.64 -3.19
CA VAL A 81 -6.93 -8.98 -2.77
C VAL A 81 -7.18 -7.50 -2.49
N LEU A 82 -6.70 -7.04 -1.35
CA LEU A 82 -6.62 -5.63 -0.99
C LEU A 82 -5.16 -5.23 -0.83
N ILE A 83 -4.73 -4.23 -1.59
CA ILE A 83 -3.43 -3.57 -1.41
C ILE A 83 -3.66 -2.19 -0.80
N ASN A 84 -3.37 -2.03 0.48
CA ASN A 84 -3.42 -0.76 1.20
C ASN A 84 -2.13 0.02 0.95
N ASN A 85 -2.10 0.75 -0.18
CA ASN A 85 -0.94 1.54 -0.60
C ASN A 85 -1.13 3.04 -0.42
N ALA A 86 -2.35 3.57 -0.53
CA ALA A 86 -2.62 5.00 -0.42
C ALA A 86 -2.01 5.60 0.85
N THR A 87 -1.28 6.70 0.70
CA THR A 87 -0.56 7.35 1.79
C THR A 87 -0.31 8.82 1.47
N VAL A 88 -0.12 9.62 2.51
CA VAL A 88 0.37 10.99 2.42
C VAL A 88 1.61 11.14 3.29
N THR A 89 2.47 12.07 2.92
CA THR A 89 3.65 12.44 3.69
C THR A 89 3.93 13.93 3.55
N LYS A 90 4.60 14.49 4.56
CA LYS A 90 5.11 15.85 4.55
C LYS A 90 6.45 15.83 5.27
N ALA A 91 7.50 16.25 4.58
CA ALA A 91 8.83 16.36 5.18
C ALA A 91 8.89 17.68 5.98
N THR A 92 8.63 17.60 7.28
CA THR A 92 8.67 18.74 8.21
C THR A 92 9.60 18.38 9.38
N PRO A 93 10.49 19.28 9.81
CA PRO A 93 11.30 19.08 11.01
C PRO A 93 10.42 18.75 12.22
N VAL A 94 10.84 17.80 13.05
CA VAL A 94 9.98 17.22 14.10
C VAL A 94 9.41 18.27 15.06
N LEU A 95 10.18 19.30 15.38
CA LEU A 95 9.76 20.37 16.30
C LEU A 95 8.82 21.41 15.63
N GLU A 96 8.65 21.34 14.32
CA GLU A 96 7.82 22.26 13.53
C GLU A 96 6.53 21.59 13.04
N ILE A 97 6.33 20.31 13.32
CA ILE A 97 5.09 19.59 12.92
C ILE A 97 3.92 20.17 13.70
N SER A 98 2.97 20.75 12.98
CA SER A 98 1.72 21.23 13.58
C SER A 98 0.81 20.06 13.99
N ALA A 99 -0.07 20.27 14.98
CA ALA A 99 -1.08 19.29 15.35
C ALA A 99 -1.97 18.94 14.15
N ALA A 100 -2.33 19.93 13.32
CA ALA A 100 -3.13 19.72 12.12
C ALA A 100 -2.44 18.82 11.08
N ASP A 101 -1.13 19.01 10.84
CA ASP A 101 -0.37 18.13 9.94
C ASP A 101 -0.26 16.70 10.51
N PHE A 102 -0.06 16.59 11.83
CA PHE A 102 -0.01 15.30 12.52
C PHE A 102 -1.34 14.55 12.38
N ASP A 103 -2.45 15.23 12.66
CA ASP A 103 -3.80 14.69 12.57
C ASP A 103 -4.14 14.27 11.13
N TRP A 104 -3.80 15.12 10.13
CA TRP A 104 -4.04 14.81 8.73
C TRP A 104 -3.31 13.54 8.29
N VAL A 105 -2.00 13.42 8.59
CA VAL A 105 -1.23 12.22 8.23
C VAL A 105 -1.74 10.98 8.94
N THR A 106 -2.09 11.10 10.22
CA THR A 106 -2.66 10.00 11.00
C THR A 106 -4.03 9.58 10.46
N GLN A 107 -4.88 10.55 10.14
CA GLN A 107 -6.20 10.29 9.56
C GLN A 107 -6.11 9.50 8.25
N VAL A 108 -5.25 9.93 7.34
CA VAL A 108 -5.13 9.27 6.04
C VAL A 108 -4.41 7.93 6.18
N ASN A 109 -3.19 7.91 6.72
CA ASN A 109 -2.36 6.72 6.67
C ASN A 109 -2.79 5.64 7.66
N GLN A 110 -2.96 6.01 8.95
CA GLN A 110 -3.24 5.05 10.01
C GLN A 110 -4.73 4.70 10.05
N ARG A 111 -5.61 5.69 10.19
CA ARG A 111 -7.05 5.46 10.27
C ARG A 111 -7.58 4.89 8.94
N GLY A 112 -7.12 5.39 7.80
CA GLY A 112 -7.52 4.86 6.49
C GLY A 112 -7.16 3.38 6.32
N THR A 113 -5.94 2.98 6.69
CA THR A 113 -5.55 1.56 6.66
C THR A 113 -6.36 0.73 7.66
N PHE A 114 -6.63 1.26 8.86
CA PHE A 114 -7.49 0.58 9.84
C PHE A 114 -8.89 0.34 9.28
N GLN A 115 -9.54 1.36 8.73
CA GLN A 115 -10.89 1.27 8.15
C GLN A 115 -10.93 0.30 6.95
N ALA A 116 -9.92 0.34 6.08
CA ALA A 116 -9.79 -0.60 4.98
C ALA A 116 -9.72 -2.05 5.48
N CYS A 117 -8.86 -2.34 6.46
CA CYS A 117 -8.77 -3.67 7.04
C CYS A 117 -10.06 -4.08 7.75
N GLN A 118 -10.71 -3.16 8.48
CA GLN A 118 -11.92 -3.44 9.22
C GLN A 118 -13.10 -3.73 8.28
N ILE A 119 -13.37 -2.87 7.31
CA ILE A 119 -14.56 -2.96 6.46
C ILE A 119 -14.37 -4.02 5.37
N ILE A 120 -13.27 -3.94 4.63
CA ILE A 120 -12.98 -4.87 3.52
C ILE A 120 -12.55 -6.22 4.07
N GLY A 121 -11.75 -6.26 5.15
CA GLY A 121 -11.37 -7.52 5.78
C GLY A 121 -12.57 -8.28 6.34
N LYS A 122 -13.55 -7.60 6.96
CA LYS A 122 -14.81 -8.21 7.37
C LYS A 122 -15.61 -8.77 6.19
N TYR A 123 -15.65 -8.05 5.06
CA TYR A 123 -16.26 -8.55 3.84
C TYR A 123 -15.55 -9.81 3.34
N MET A 124 -14.22 -9.81 3.23
CA MET A 124 -13.45 -10.98 2.83
C MET A 124 -13.65 -12.17 3.78
N ALA A 125 -13.65 -11.93 5.09
CA ALA A 125 -13.91 -12.94 6.12
C ALA A 125 -15.30 -13.58 5.95
N SER A 126 -16.32 -12.81 5.58
CA SER A 126 -17.67 -13.33 5.31
C SER A 126 -17.72 -14.23 4.06
N LYS A 127 -16.76 -14.08 3.15
CA LYS A 127 -16.59 -14.94 1.95
C LYS A 127 -15.65 -16.14 2.21
N GLY A 128 -15.01 -16.21 3.39
CA GLY A 128 -14.11 -17.29 3.77
C GLY A 128 -12.73 -17.25 3.07
N THR A 129 -12.37 -16.15 2.43
CA THR A 129 -11.10 -16.01 1.71
C THR A 129 -10.73 -14.54 1.50
N GLY A 130 -9.44 -14.22 1.53
CA GLY A 130 -8.93 -12.89 1.23
C GLY A 130 -7.43 -12.76 1.47
N ARG A 131 -6.83 -11.77 0.82
CA ARG A 131 -5.41 -11.41 0.97
C ARG A 131 -5.30 -9.90 1.13
N ILE A 132 -4.77 -9.46 2.26
CA ILE A 132 -4.55 -8.03 2.55
C ILE A 132 -3.05 -7.79 2.65
N VAL A 133 -2.54 -6.84 1.87
CA VAL A 133 -1.15 -6.39 1.93
C VAL A 133 -1.12 -4.91 2.26
N ASN A 134 -0.52 -4.56 3.40
CA ASN A 134 -0.40 -3.19 3.89
C ASN A 134 0.97 -2.60 3.54
N MET A 135 1.04 -1.43 2.92
CA MET A 135 2.30 -0.72 2.71
C MET A 135 2.71 0.00 4.00
N ALA A 136 3.58 -0.62 4.78
CA ALA A 136 4.33 0.00 5.86
C ALA A 136 5.48 0.86 5.29
N SER A 137 6.59 0.95 5.99
CA SER A 137 7.82 1.63 5.55
C SER A 137 8.97 1.28 6.50
N LEU A 138 10.21 1.33 6.01
CA LEU A 138 11.41 1.40 6.83
C LEU A 138 11.29 2.50 7.91
N ALA A 139 10.71 3.66 7.56
CA ALA A 139 10.53 4.77 8.51
C ALA A 139 9.67 4.38 9.72
N GLY A 140 8.71 3.46 9.55
CA GLY A 140 7.89 2.94 10.66
C GLY A 140 8.65 1.99 11.59
N GLN A 141 9.85 1.55 11.22
CA GLN A 141 10.68 0.63 11.99
C GLN A 141 11.86 1.35 12.70
N ASN A 142 12.50 2.29 12.00
CA ASN A 142 13.70 2.97 12.51
C ASN A 142 13.49 4.47 12.82
N GLY A 143 12.26 4.99 12.69
CA GLY A 143 11.93 6.38 12.91
C GLY A 143 12.09 7.27 11.67
N GLY A 144 12.77 6.79 10.62
CA GLY A 144 13.03 7.54 9.40
C GLY A 144 14.00 8.72 9.59
N THR A 145 14.61 9.16 8.50
CA THR A 145 15.50 10.34 8.50
C THR A 145 15.09 11.41 7.49
N ALA A 146 14.34 11.01 6.48
CA ALA A 146 13.93 11.88 5.35
C ALA A 146 12.42 12.19 5.34
N THR A 147 11.66 11.61 6.26
CA THR A 147 10.20 11.79 6.37
C THR A 147 9.85 12.41 7.72
N GLY A 148 8.70 13.09 7.80
CA GLY A 148 8.24 13.66 9.08
C GLY A 148 7.91 12.56 10.12
N ALA A 149 8.02 12.90 11.40
CA ALA A 149 7.75 11.98 12.51
C ALA A 149 6.32 11.42 12.49
N HIS A 150 5.33 12.22 12.07
CA HIS A 150 3.94 11.80 11.91
C HIS A 150 3.80 10.67 10.86
N TYR A 151 4.56 10.75 9.76
CA TYR A 151 4.60 9.67 8.76
C TYR A 151 5.21 8.41 9.35
N ALA A 152 6.39 8.52 9.98
CA ALA A 152 7.07 7.39 10.61
C ALA A 152 6.17 6.70 11.65
N ALA A 153 5.53 7.49 12.53
CA ALA A 153 4.57 6.98 13.51
C ALA A 153 3.39 6.25 12.85
N SER A 154 2.81 6.84 11.79
CA SER A 154 1.70 6.21 11.07
C SER A 154 2.11 4.86 10.44
N LYS A 155 3.32 4.76 9.89
CA LYS A 155 3.83 3.52 9.28
C LYS A 155 4.20 2.46 10.34
N GLY A 156 4.64 2.85 11.53
CA GLY A 156 4.78 1.96 12.68
C GLY A 156 3.44 1.40 13.16
N ALA A 157 2.41 2.24 13.22
CA ALA A 157 1.06 1.81 13.52
C ALA A 157 0.53 0.75 12.54
N ILE A 158 0.83 0.88 11.22
CA ILE A 158 0.43 -0.09 10.20
C ILE A 158 1.03 -1.48 10.47
N VAL A 159 2.29 -1.57 10.93
CA VAL A 159 2.92 -2.84 11.33
C VAL A 159 2.14 -3.51 12.47
N THR A 160 1.70 -2.72 13.45
CA THR A 160 0.90 -3.22 14.57
C THR A 160 -0.50 -3.64 14.13
N LEU A 161 -1.19 -2.81 13.34
CA LEU A 161 -2.51 -3.12 12.78
C LEU A 161 -2.49 -4.41 11.95
N THR A 162 -1.44 -4.63 11.17
CA THR A 162 -1.25 -5.86 10.40
C THR A 162 -1.33 -7.11 11.28
N LYS A 163 -0.65 -7.13 12.43
CA LYS A 163 -0.68 -8.24 13.39
C LYS A 163 -2.04 -8.44 14.03
N ILE A 164 -2.74 -7.33 14.33
CA ILE A 164 -4.07 -7.37 14.96
C ILE A 164 -5.06 -8.00 13.98
N PHE A 165 -5.15 -7.49 12.75
CA PHE A 165 -6.09 -7.99 11.76
C PHE A 165 -5.72 -9.38 11.23
N ALA A 166 -4.43 -9.73 11.19
CA ALA A 166 -3.99 -11.09 10.88
C ALA A 166 -4.56 -12.10 11.88
N ARG A 167 -4.49 -11.79 13.17
CA ARG A 167 -5.06 -12.64 14.23
C ARG A 167 -6.58 -12.72 14.15
N GLU A 168 -7.24 -11.59 13.88
CA GLU A 168 -8.69 -11.51 13.81
C GLU A 168 -9.28 -12.35 12.68
N PHE A 169 -8.63 -12.34 11.51
CA PHE A 169 -9.21 -12.93 10.31
C PHE A 169 -8.62 -14.27 9.87
N ALA A 170 -7.56 -14.77 10.53
CA ALA A 170 -6.89 -15.99 10.11
C ALA A 170 -7.82 -17.21 10.06
N ALA A 171 -8.67 -17.38 11.07
CA ALA A 171 -9.62 -18.50 11.14
C ALA A 171 -10.71 -18.43 10.05
N GLN A 172 -10.93 -17.26 9.44
CA GLN A 172 -11.86 -17.05 8.35
C GLN A 172 -11.17 -17.10 6.95
N GLY A 173 -9.94 -17.62 6.86
CA GLY A 173 -9.24 -17.79 5.59
C GLY A 173 -8.64 -16.52 4.98
N VAL A 174 -8.55 -15.42 5.76
CA VAL A 174 -7.96 -14.16 5.29
C VAL A 174 -6.58 -13.97 5.91
N THR A 175 -5.57 -13.72 5.07
CA THR A 175 -4.24 -13.34 5.53
C THR A 175 -4.03 -11.84 5.44
N VAL A 176 -3.32 -11.28 6.42
CA VAL A 176 -2.97 -9.85 6.47
C VAL A 176 -1.48 -9.74 6.71
N ASN A 177 -0.75 -9.15 5.75
CA ASN A 177 0.69 -8.96 5.83
C ASN A 177 1.06 -7.51 5.51
N ALA A 178 2.27 -7.12 5.85
CA ALA A 178 2.83 -5.82 5.49
C ALA A 178 4.13 -5.98 4.69
N ILE A 179 4.41 -4.99 3.87
CA ILE A 179 5.72 -4.77 3.26
C ILE A 179 6.25 -3.45 3.82
N ALA A 180 7.51 -3.41 4.22
CA ALA A 180 8.21 -2.23 4.70
C ALA A 180 9.34 -1.85 3.72
N PRO A 181 9.03 -1.08 2.66
CA PRO A 181 10.03 -0.64 1.70
C PRO A 181 11.00 0.36 2.33
N GLY A 182 12.25 0.27 1.89
CA GLY A 182 13.26 1.30 2.06
C GLY A 182 13.21 2.35 0.94
N PRO A 183 14.33 3.03 0.68
CA PRO A 183 14.45 3.97 -0.43
C PRO A 183 14.27 3.26 -1.77
N MET A 184 13.35 3.78 -2.60
CA MET A 184 12.97 3.18 -3.87
C MET A 184 13.41 4.08 -5.03
N GLU A 185 13.82 3.45 -6.12
CA GLU A 185 14.04 4.13 -7.38
C GLU A 185 12.74 4.76 -7.89
N SER A 186 12.75 6.07 -8.15
CA SER A 186 11.60 6.77 -8.70
C SER A 186 11.98 8.06 -9.42
N PRO A 187 11.21 8.49 -10.44
CA PRO A 187 11.43 9.77 -11.11
C PRO A 187 11.43 10.98 -10.15
N ILE A 188 10.62 10.93 -9.09
CA ILE A 188 10.52 12.01 -8.10
C ILE A 188 11.83 12.13 -7.31
N VAL A 189 12.45 11.02 -6.93
CA VAL A 189 13.71 11.03 -6.18
C VAL A 189 14.80 11.74 -6.98
N HIS A 190 14.91 11.46 -8.28
CA HIS A 190 15.89 12.11 -9.16
C HIS A 190 15.55 13.59 -9.47
N SER A 191 14.30 14.01 -9.34
CA SER A 191 13.92 15.41 -9.58
C SER A 191 14.20 16.34 -8.39
N VAL A 192 14.35 15.79 -7.17
CA VAL A 192 14.49 16.59 -5.94
C VAL A 192 15.85 16.44 -5.26
N VAL A 193 16.67 15.47 -5.65
CA VAL A 193 17.98 15.18 -5.07
C VAL A 193 19.06 15.32 -6.14
N SER A 194 20.11 16.12 -5.88
CA SER A 194 21.23 16.22 -6.82
C SER A 194 21.99 14.88 -6.91
N ASP A 195 22.62 14.63 -8.06
CA ASP A 195 23.36 13.39 -8.32
C ASP A 195 24.44 13.09 -7.27
N GLU A 196 25.14 14.13 -6.76
CA GLU A 196 26.14 13.98 -5.71
C GLU A 196 25.53 13.51 -4.38
N LYS A 197 24.41 14.14 -3.97
CA LYS A 197 23.69 13.75 -2.75
C LYS A 197 23.08 12.36 -2.91
N MET A 198 22.60 12.03 -4.10
CA MET A 198 22.09 10.71 -4.42
C MET A 198 23.17 9.65 -4.31
N ALA A 199 24.35 9.89 -4.87
CA ALA A 199 25.47 8.98 -4.77
C ALA A 199 25.89 8.73 -3.30
N GLN A 200 25.99 9.80 -2.50
CA GLN A 200 26.27 9.68 -1.06
C GLN A 200 25.16 8.91 -0.30
N PHE A 201 23.91 9.17 -0.64
CA PHE A 201 22.78 8.47 -0.04
C PHE A 201 22.82 6.97 -0.34
N ILE A 202 23.04 6.58 -1.62
CA ILE A 202 23.18 5.19 -2.03
C ILE A 202 24.35 4.50 -1.32
N GLN A 203 25.47 5.19 -1.09
CA GLN A 203 26.61 4.63 -0.34
C GLN A 203 26.27 4.28 1.13
N ASN A 204 25.24 4.87 1.70
CA ASN A 204 24.77 4.55 3.06
C ASN A 204 23.81 3.32 3.08
N ILE A 205 23.36 2.84 1.94
CA ILE A 205 22.56 1.62 1.83
C ILE A 205 23.53 0.43 1.78
N PRO A 206 23.41 -0.60 2.64
CA PRO A 206 24.32 -1.75 2.62
C PRO A 206 24.49 -2.41 1.26
N VAL A 207 23.40 -2.61 0.50
CA VAL A 207 23.45 -3.20 -0.87
C VAL A 207 23.89 -2.21 -1.94
N LYS A 208 24.17 -0.95 -1.61
CA LYS A 208 24.66 0.10 -2.54
C LYS A 208 23.74 0.36 -3.75
N ALA A 209 22.45 0.20 -3.57
CA ALA A 209 21.44 0.43 -4.61
C ALA A 209 20.10 0.88 -4.00
N LEU A 210 19.31 1.61 -4.78
CA LEU A 210 17.91 1.87 -4.49
C LEU A 210 17.08 0.61 -4.77
N GLY A 211 15.95 0.47 -4.06
CA GLY A 211 15.02 -0.63 -4.26
C GLY A 211 14.18 -0.47 -5.53
N SER A 212 13.76 -1.59 -6.12
CA SER A 212 12.87 -1.62 -7.27
C SER A 212 11.40 -1.59 -6.83
N MET A 213 10.59 -0.67 -7.37
CA MET A 213 9.13 -0.68 -7.20
C MET A 213 8.51 -1.95 -7.81
N GLU A 214 9.07 -2.45 -8.89
CA GLU A 214 8.65 -3.69 -9.55
C GLU A 214 8.78 -4.89 -8.61
N PHE A 215 9.89 -4.96 -7.87
CA PHE A 215 10.09 -6.02 -6.88
C PHE A 215 9.05 -5.95 -5.74
N ILE A 216 8.65 -4.73 -5.34
CA ILE A 216 7.54 -4.58 -4.37
C ILE A 216 6.24 -5.09 -4.97
N ALA A 217 5.94 -4.79 -6.24
CA ALA A 217 4.74 -5.27 -6.91
C ALA A 217 4.72 -6.81 -7.02
N GLN A 218 5.84 -7.42 -7.38
CA GLN A 218 6.02 -8.89 -7.40
C GLN A 218 5.81 -9.50 -6.00
N THR A 219 6.33 -8.83 -4.96
CA THR A 219 6.13 -9.26 -3.56
C THR A 219 4.67 -9.16 -3.14
N CYS A 220 3.95 -8.12 -3.58
CA CYS A 220 2.50 -8.02 -3.37
C CYS A 220 1.78 -9.20 -4.03
N ALA A 221 2.11 -9.53 -5.28
CA ALA A 221 1.50 -10.66 -5.99
C ALA A 221 1.82 -12.00 -5.32
N LEU A 222 3.05 -12.18 -4.82
CA LEU A 222 3.42 -13.37 -4.04
C LEU A 222 2.60 -13.51 -2.77
N LEU A 223 2.49 -12.45 -1.96
CA LEU A 223 1.69 -12.45 -0.72
C LEU A 223 0.18 -12.56 -0.99
N ALA A 224 -0.27 -12.15 -2.17
CA ALA A 224 -1.65 -12.29 -2.63
C ALA A 224 -1.98 -13.68 -3.21
N SER A 225 -0.98 -14.50 -3.47
CA SER A 225 -1.17 -15.82 -4.07
C SER A 225 -1.83 -16.82 -3.10
N SER A 226 -2.41 -17.88 -3.65
CA SER A 226 -2.95 -18.99 -2.87
C SER A 226 -1.87 -19.75 -2.09
N SER A 227 -0.64 -19.80 -2.61
CA SER A 227 0.51 -20.45 -1.97
C SER A 227 0.98 -19.73 -0.69
N ALA A 228 0.65 -18.44 -0.53
CA ALA A 228 0.99 -17.66 0.65
C ALA A 228 0.01 -17.82 1.82
N GLY A 229 -0.88 -18.81 1.78
CA GLY A 229 -1.91 -19.03 2.81
C GLY A 229 -1.38 -19.29 4.23
N PHE A 230 -0.12 -19.66 4.38
CA PHE A 230 0.53 -19.86 5.69
C PHE A 230 1.30 -18.63 6.18
N VAL A 231 1.32 -17.54 5.42
CA VAL A 231 1.97 -16.27 5.78
C VAL A 231 0.91 -15.27 6.20
N THR A 232 0.85 -14.98 7.50
CA THR A 232 -0.05 -13.92 8.04
C THR A 232 0.58 -13.25 9.25
N GLY A 233 0.35 -11.94 9.41
CA GLY A 233 0.92 -11.12 10.48
C GLY A 233 2.39 -10.73 10.26
N ALA A 234 2.98 -11.13 9.14
CA ALA A 234 4.37 -10.83 8.81
C ALA A 234 4.54 -9.40 8.28
N THR A 235 5.72 -8.84 8.51
CA THR A 235 6.19 -7.63 7.81
C THR A 235 7.44 -8.01 7.04
N TRP A 236 7.42 -7.83 5.73
CA TRP A 236 8.56 -8.13 4.86
C TRP A 236 9.41 -6.87 4.66
N ASP A 237 10.63 -6.93 5.17
CA ASP A 237 11.59 -5.82 5.10
C ASP A 237 12.30 -5.84 3.75
N ILE A 238 12.04 -4.82 2.91
CA ILE A 238 12.64 -4.66 1.59
C ILE A 238 13.33 -3.32 1.56
N ASN A 239 14.50 -3.22 2.22
CA ASN A 239 15.15 -1.96 2.54
C ASN A 239 16.67 -1.94 2.25
N GLY A 240 17.20 -2.94 1.52
CA GLY A 240 18.60 -3.00 1.18
C GLY A 240 19.55 -3.19 2.37
N GLY A 241 19.04 -3.70 3.48
CA GLY A 241 19.82 -3.95 4.70
C GLY A 241 19.97 -2.75 5.62
N ILE A 242 19.27 -1.62 5.36
CA ILE A 242 19.32 -0.43 6.26
C ILE A 242 18.77 -0.77 7.66
N TYR A 243 17.79 -1.67 7.72
CA TYR A 243 17.25 -2.19 8.96
C TYR A 243 17.16 -3.71 8.89
N MET A 244 17.69 -4.37 9.91
CA MET A 244 17.68 -5.82 10.08
C MET A 244 17.14 -6.15 11.48
N ARG A 245 16.35 -7.18 11.62
CA ARG A 245 15.74 -7.63 12.88
C ARG A 245 15.83 -9.16 13.02
#